data_5e59a7a68ae794a0e1e180d5c482e597
#
_entry.id   5e59a7a68ae794a0e1e180d5c482e597
#
_cell.length_a   1.000
_cell.length_b   1.000
_cell.length_c   1.000
_cell.angle_alpha   90.00
_cell.angle_beta   90.00
_cell.angle_gamma   90.00
#
_symmetry.space_group_name_H-M   'P 1'
#
loop_
_entity.id
_entity.type
_entity.pdbx_description
1 polymer ?
#
loop_
_entity_poly.entity_id
_entity_poly.type
_entity_poly.pdbx_seq_one_letter_code
_entity_poly.pdbx_strand_id
1 'polypeptide(L)'
;MRISLTTLALLISLTSILYFSSCGQAAGINDALNNAKKEGKVVMLELRSVGCKPCEQMKPVMEKLGTNYKGKLEVIFVDVRKDRENGRRFGVTMIPTQVFLDKTGKELHRHMGYYGYEKSCLS
;
A
#
# COMPACT_ATOMS: atom_id res chain seq x y z
N MET A 1 -15.28 -34.53 -42.43
CA MET A 1 -15.36 -33.05 -42.36
C MET A 1 -13.95 -32.50 -42.14
N ARG A 2 -13.33 -31.99 -43.19
CA ARG A 2 -11.94 -31.50 -43.12
C ARG A 2 -11.97 -30.05 -42.66
N ILE A 3 -11.62 -29.80 -41.38
CA ILE A 3 -11.44 -28.47 -40.88
C ILE A 3 -10.13 -27.95 -41.49
N SER A 4 -10.23 -26.90 -42.32
CA SER A 4 -9.07 -26.33 -43.00
C SER A 4 -8.10 -25.74 -41.96
N LEU A 5 -6.80 -25.97 -42.14
CA LEU A 5 -5.76 -25.42 -41.25
C LEU A 5 -5.88 -23.90 -41.05
N THR A 6 -6.45 -23.18 -42.01
CA THR A 6 -6.69 -21.74 -41.95
C THR A 6 -7.76 -21.34 -40.92
N THR A 7 -8.81 -22.20 -40.72
CA THR A 7 -9.85 -21.92 -39.71
C THR A 7 -9.37 -22.24 -38.30
N LEU A 8 -8.46 -23.19 -38.12
CA LEU A 8 -7.84 -23.52 -36.86
C LEU A 8 -6.89 -22.40 -36.40
N ALA A 9 -6.13 -21.79 -37.33
CA ALA A 9 -5.23 -20.67 -37.05
C ALA A 9 -6.00 -19.42 -36.63
N LEU A 10 -7.18 -19.16 -37.21
CA LEU A 10 -8.03 -18.01 -36.85
C LEU A 10 -8.66 -18.17 -35.45
N LEU A 11 -9.02 -19.35 -35.05
CA LEU A 11 -9.57 -19.63 -33.72
C LEU A 11 -8.52 -19.48 -32.60
N ILE A 12 -7.27 -19.85 -32.87
CA ILE A 12 -6.15 -19.68 -31.90
C ILE A 12 -5.81 -18.21 -31.73
N SER A 13 -5.91 -17.39 -32.77
CA SER A 13 -5.64 -15.96 -32.71
C SER A 13 -6.70 -15.19 -31.93
N LEU A 14 -7.97 -15.60 -31.96
CA LEU A 14 -9.03 -14.94 -31.19
C LEU A 14 -8.96 -15.25 -29.67
N THR A 15 -8.48 -16.42 -29.28
CA THR A 15 -8.37 -16.80 -27.87
C THR A 15 -7.18 -16.10 -27.16
N SER A 16 -6.17 -15.66 -27.92
CA SER A 16 -4.98 -14.96 -27.37
C SER A 16 -5.28 -13.53 -26.90
N ILE A 17 -6.36 -12.90 -27.37
CA ILE A 17 -6.70 -11.50 -27.04
C ILE A 17 -7.47 -11.39 -25.71
N LEU A 18 -8.04 -12.48 -25.22
CA LEU A 18 -8.86 -12.49 -24.00
C LEU A 18 -8.05 -12.60 -22.68
N TYR A 19 -6.75 -12.87 -22.76
CA TYR A 19 -5.90 -13.04 -21.56
C TYR A 19 -5.13 -11.81 -21.13
N PHE A 20 -5.28 -10.64 -21.80
CA PHE A 20 -4.52 -9.43 -21.46
C PHE A 20 -5.37 -8.33 -20.84
N SER A 21 -6.35 -8.69 -20.01
CA SER A 21 -7.05 -7.71 -19.17
C SER A 21 -6.81 -8.00 -17.69
N SER A 22 -5.55 -8.18 -17.31
CA SER A 22 -5.14 -7.98 -15.93
C SER A 22 -4.95 -6.46 -15.72
N CYS A 23 -6.08 -5.76 -15.67
CA CYS A 23 -6.12 -4.39 -15.17
C CYS A 23 -5.55 -4.45 -13.75
N GLY A 24 -4.36 -3.89 -13.55
CA GLY A 24 -3.78 -3.72 -12.23
C GLY A 24 -4.69 -2.82 -11.40
N GLN A 25 -5.65 -3.43 -10.72
CA GLN A 25 -6.35 -2.77 -9.63
C GLN A 25 -5.26 -2.40 -8.62
N ALA A 26 -5.16 -1.11 -8.33
CA ALA A 26 -4.34 -0.66 -7.23
C ALA A 26 -4.72 -1.49 -6.01
N ALA A 27 -3.79 -2.30 -5.52
CA ALA A 27 -4.03 -3.15 -4.37
C ALA A 27 -4.58 -2.29 -3.24
N GLY A 28 -5.75 -2.63 -2.75
CA GLY A 28 -6.37 -1.90 -1.64
C GLY A 28 -5.49 -2.00 -0.40
N ILE A 29 -5.68 -1.12 0.57
CA ILE A 29 -4.91 -1.14 1.83
C ILE A 29 -4.91 -2.54 2.47
N ASN A 30 -6.01 -3.28 2.36
CA ASN A 30 -6.12 -4.64 2.90
C ASN A 30 -5.17 -5.61 2.21
N ASP A 31 -5.00 -5.50 0.89
CA ASP A 31 -4.09 -6.36 0.13
C ASP A 31 -2.63 -6.04 0.50
N ALA A 32 -2.30 -4.75 0.64
CA ALA A 32 -0.97 -4.32 1.07
C ALA A 32 -0.67 -4.81 2.50
N LEU A 33 -1.62 -4.71 3.43
CA LEU A 33 -1.50 -5.23 4.79
C LEU A 33 -1.35 -6.75 4.82
N ASN A 34 -2.14 -7.47 4.01
CA ASN A 34 -2.07 -8.93 3.93
C ASN A 34 -0.74 -9.40 3.34
N ASN A 35 -0.23 -8.70 2.33
CA ASN A 35 1.08 -9.01 1.74
C ASN A 35 2.22 -8.78 2.73
N ALA A 36 2.23 -7.62 3.41
CA ALA A 36 3.22 -7.33 4.45
C ALA A 36 3.20 -8.38 5.57
N LYS A 37 2.00 -8.81 5.99
CA LYS A 37 1.81 -9.86 6.98
C LYS A 37 2.36 -11.22 6.51
N LYS A 38 2.09 -11.62 5.27
CA LYS A 38 2.65 -12.86 4.67
C LYS A 38 4.17 -12.84 4.61
N GLU A 39 4.74 -11.68 4.34
CA GLU A 39 6.18 -11.46 4.26
C GLU A 39 6.83 -11.24 5.63
N GLY A 40 6.06 -11.22 6.71
CA GLY A 40 6.56 -11.03 8.08
C GLY A 40 7.12 -9.64 8.36
N LYS A 41 6.67 -8.63 7.61
CA LYS A 41 7.11 -7.24 7.74
C LYS A 41 6.31 -6.49 8.80
N VAL A 42 6.96 -5.53 9.43
CA VAL A 42 6.29 -4.45 10.17
C VAL A 42 5.68 -3.49 9.15
N VAL A 43 4.52 -2.94 9.44
CA VAL A 43 3.86 -1.96 8.59
C VAL A 43 3.84 -0.61 9.27
N MET A 44 4.18 0.44 8.54
CA MET A 44 3.95 1.82 8.92
C MET A 44 2.88 2.41 8.02
N LEU A 45 1.71 2.70 8.58
CA LEU A 45 0.66 3.42 7.89
C LEU A 45 0.88 4.92 8.05
N GLU A 46 0.97 5.64 6.96
CA GLU A 46 0.98 7.09 6.93
C GLU A 46 -0.41 7.59 6.50
N LEU A 47 -1.21 7.99 7.50
CA LEU A 47 -2.57 8.49 7.32
C LEU A 47 -2.51 10.01 7.11
N ARG A 48 -2.75 10.43 5.88
CA ARG A 48 -2.52 11.80 5.41
C ARG A 48 -3.61 12.29 4.45
N SER A 49 -3.47 13.50 3.92
CA SER A 49 -4.27 13.98 2.79
C SER A 49 -3.44 14.85 1.85
N VAL A 50 -3.92 14.99 0.62
CA VAL A 50 -3.36 15.95 -0.35
C VAL A 50 -3.53 17.39 0.19
N GLY A 51 -2.51 18.24 -0.01
CA GLY A 51 -2.50 19.64 0.42
C GLY A 51 -2.21 19.88 1.90
N CYS A 52 -1.87 18.84 2.65
CA CYS A 52 -1.46 18.93 4.05
C CYS A 52 0.06 19.22 4.13
N LYS A 53 0.45 20.45 4.50
CA LYS A 53 1.87 20.85 4.59
C LYS A 53 2.71 19.96 5.52
N PRO A 54 2.31 19.66 6.78
CA PRO A 54 3.11 18.77 7.62
C PRO A 54 3.18 17.35 7.08
N CYS A 55 2.17 16.88 6.30
CA CYS A 55 2.22 15.59 5.63
C CYS A 55 3.28 15.57 4.51
N GLU A 56 3.47 16.69 3.80
CA GLU A 56 4.53 16.79 2.78
C GLU A 56 5.93 16.71 3.41
N GLN A 57 6.10 17.25 4.60
CA GLN A 57 7.36 17.15 5.35
C GLN A 57 7.69 15.73 5.80
N MET A 58 6.68 14.85 5.89
CA MET A 58 6.88 13.43 6.19
C MET A 58 7.46 12.64 5.02
N LYS A 59 7.29 13.09 3.76
CA LYS A 59 7.76 12.33 2.58
C LYS A 59 9.21 11.89 2.67
N PRO A 60 10.19 12.77 2.89
CA PRO A 60 11.59 12.37 2.97
C PRO A 60 11.87 11.41 4.14
N VAL A 61 11.13 11.54 5.24
CA VAL A 61 11.23 10.62 6.39
C VAL A 61 10.77 9.22 5.98
N MET A 62 9.62 9.13 5.29
CA MET A 62 9.05 7.88 4.82
C MET A 62 9.95 7.18 3.79
N GLU A 63 10.49 7.93 2.84
CA GLU A 63 11.43 7.42 1.83
C GLU A 63 12.68 6.85 2.48
N LYS A 64 13.25 7.59 3.44
CA LYS A 64 14.44 7.16 4.19
C LYS A 64 14.16 5.90 5.02
N LEU A 65 13.01 5.82 5.69
CA LEU A 65 12.58 4.64 6.43
C LEU A 65 12.40 3.43 5.49
N GLY A 66 11.67 3.61 4.39
CA GLY A 66 11.45 2.54 3.40
C GLY A 66 12.75 2.02 2.78
N THR A 67 13.75 2.90 2.58
CA THR A 67 15.06 2.52 2.05
C THR A 67 15.90 1.78 3.09
N ASN A 68 16.02 2.33 4.30
CA ASN A 68 16.89 1.80 5.34
C ASN A 68 16.37 0.49 5.95
N TYR A 69 15.06 0.30 5.95
CA TYR A 69 14.40 -0.91 6.47
C TYR A 69 13.80 -1.77 5.36
N LYS A 70 14.34 -1.68 4.14
CA LYS A 70 13.90 -2.49 3.00
C LYS A 70 13.84 -3.97 3.36
N GLY A 71 12.71 -4.63 3.06
CA GLY A 71 12.47 -6.04 3.39
C GLY A 71 11.99 -6.30 4.83
N LYS A 72 12.04 -5.32 5.74
CA LYS A 72 11.59 -5.43 7.13
C LYS A 72 10.39 -4.53 7.43
N LEU A 73 10.32 -3.38 6.78
CA LEU A 73 9.26 -2.39 6.93
C LEU A 73 8.53 -2.18 5.61
N GLU A 74 7.22 -2.21 5.65
CA GLU A 74 6.35 -1.79 4.56
C GLU A 74 5.71 -0.45 4.91
N VAL A 75 5.87 0.54 4.03
CA VAL A 75 5.30 1.87 4.22
C VAL A 75 4.08 2.02 3.33
N ILE A 76 2.91 2.25 3.92
CA ILE A 76 1.63 2.33 3.22
C ILE A 76 1.03 3.71 3.44
N PHE A 77 0.71 4.40 2.33
CA PHE A 77 0.04 5.70 2.36
C PHE A 77 -1.47 5.54 2.27
N VAL A 78 -2.19 6.25 3.13
CA VAL A 78 -3.65 6.30 3.13
C VAL A 78 -4.10 7.75 3.06
N ASP A 79 -4.79 8.12 1.97
CA ASP A 79 -5.44 9.43 1.86
C ASP A 79 -6.80 9.37 2.56
N VAL A 80 -6.85 9.84 3.80
CA VAL A 80 -8.06 9.76 4.64
C VAL A 80 -9.23 10.66 4.17
N ARG A 81 -9.00 11.56 3.22
CA ARG A 81 -10.09 12.31 2.58
C ARG A 81 -10.76 11.51 1.48
N LYS A 82 -9.98 10.71 0.75
CA LYS A 82 -10.48 9.80 -0.29
C LYS A 82 -11.00 8.50 0.33
N ASP A 83 -10.29 7.98 1.32
CA ASP A 83 -10.59 6.74 2.03
C ASP A 83 -11.00 7.02 3.49
N ARG A 84 -12.21 7.54 3.64
CA ARG A 84 -12.78 7.89 4.95
C ARG A 84 -13.04 6.66 5.82
N GLU A 85 -13.28 5.51 5.21
CA GLU A 85 -13.51 4.24 5.91
C GLU A 85 -12.26 3.82 6.67
N ASN A 86 -11.11 3.78 6.00
CA ASN A 86 -9.84 3.50 6.66
C ASN A 86 -9.41 4.61 7.61
N GLY A 87 -9.73 5.88 7.33
CA GLY A 87 -9.54 6.95 8.29
C GLY A 87 -10.24 6.70 9.63
N ARG A 88 -11.51 6.26 9.57
CA ARG A 88 -12.28 5.87 10.79
C ARG A 88 -11.77 4.58 11.41
N ARG A 89 -11.49 3.56 10.59
CA ARG A 89 -10.97 2.27 11.05
C ARG A 89 -9.71 2.41 11.89
N PHE A 90 -8.80 3.29 11.48
CA PHE A 90 -7.56 3.55 12.21
C PHE A 90 -7.67 4.70 13.22
N GLY A 91 -8.88 5.20 13.49
CA GLY A 91 -9.14 6.21 14.51
C GLY A 91 -8.39 7.52 14.30
N VAL A 92 -8.30 7.99 13.03
CA VAL A 92 -7.57 9.21 12.69
C VAL A 92 -8.33 10.44 13.14
N THR A 93 -7.78 11.19 14.07
CA THR A 93 -8.32 12.46 14.57
C THR A 93 -7.54 13.67 14.07
N MET A 94 -6.29 13.46 13.67
CA MET A 94 -5.38 14.47 13.15
C MET A 94 -4.54 13.88 12.02
N ILE A 95 -4.07 14.71 11.10
CA ILE A 95 -3.12 14.33 10.05
C ILE A 95 -1.88 15.23 10.09
N PRO A 96 -0.69 14.67 9.78
CA PRO A 96 -0.44 13.26 9.54
C PRO A 96 -0.54 12.43 10.82
N THR A 97 -0.92 11.16 10.71
CA THR A 97 -0.83 10.16 11.80
C THR A 97 -0.08 8.95 11.28
N GLN A 98 0.91 8.50 12.03
CA GLN A 98 1.67 7.28 11.75
C GLN A 98 1.19 6.18 12.69
N VAL A 99 0.85 5.02 12.13
CA VAL A 99 0.47 3.83 12.89
C VAL A 99 1.42 2.70 12.51
N PHE A 100 2.12 2.17 13.50
CA PHE A 100 3.00 1.02 13.33
C PHE A 100 2.28 -0.25 13.72
N LEU A 101 2.25 -1.21 12.82
CA LEU A 101 1.62 -2.51 13.01
C LEU A 101 2.70 -3.60 12.97
N ASP A 102 2.61 -4.57 13.86
CA ASP A 102 3.45 -5.76 13.80
C ASP A 102 3.05 -6.69 12.63
N LYS A 103 3.82 -7.75 12.45
CA LYS A 103 3.58 -8.79 11.45
C LYS A 103 2.22 -9.51 11.59
N THR A 104 1.53 -9.36 12.72
CA THR A 104 0.18 -9.91 12.93
C THR A 104 -0.92 -8.91 12.62
N GLY A 105 -0.56 -7.63 12.44
CA GLY A 105 -1.48 -6.51 12.23
C GLY A 105 -1.91 -5.83 13.52
N LYS A 106 -1.28 -6.17 14.66
CA LYS A 106 -1.51 -5.50 15.95
C LYS A 106 -0.77 -4.17 15.98
N GLU A 107 -1.42 -3.13 16.48
CA GLU A 107 -0.80 -1.82 16.67
C GLU A 107 0.28 -1.89 17.75
N LEU A 108 1.50 -1.46 17.38
CA LEU A 108 2.66 -1.36 18.25
C LEU A 108 2.81 0.04 18.81
N HIS A 109 2.65 1.04 17.93
CA HIS A 109 2.88 2.43 18.25
C HIS A 109 2.07 3.34 17.34
N ARG A 110 1.76 4.53 17.84
CA ARG A 110 1.05 5.58 17.11
C ARG A 110 1.67 6.94 17.42
N HIS A 111 1.83 7.75 16.39
CA HIS A 111 2.22 9.15 16.53
C HIS A 111 1.29 10.06 15.71
N MET A 112 0.95 11.19 16.26
CA MET A 112 0.13 12.22 15.59
C MET A 112 0.98 13.47 15.32
N GLY A 113 0.90 13.99 14.10
CA GLY A 113 1.67 15.13 13.63
C GLY A 113 2.97 14.71 12.93
N TYR A 114 3.86 15.70 12.74
CA TYR A 114 5.17 15.45 12.14
C TYR A 114 6.03 14.55 13.02
N TYR A 115 6.60 13.51 12.45
CA TYR A 115 7.43 12.53 13.15
C TYR A 115 8.81 12.41 12.50
N GLY A 116 9.79 13.11 13.05
CA GLY A 116 11.14 13.12 12.51
C GLY A 116 11.78 11.74 12.47
N TYR A 117 12.70 11.54 11.51
CA TYR A 117 13.35 10.25 11.26
C TYR A 117 13.96 9.61 12.51
N GLU A 118 14.74 10.36 13.30
CA GLU A 118 15.41 9.86 14.50
C GLU A 118 14.42 9.26 15.52
N LYS A 119 13.28 9.94 15.71
CA LYS A 119 12.22 9.46 16.61
C LYS A 119 11.53 8.22 16.07
N SER A 120 11.34 8.14 14.76
CA SER A 120 10.69 7.00 14.09
C SER A 120 11.53 5.71 14.16
N CYS A 121 12.83 5.81 14.34
CA CYS A 121 13.74 4.66 14.48
C CYS A 121 13.81 4.09 15.90
N LEU A 122 13.39 4.86 16.91
CA LEU A 122 13.49 4.48 18.33
C LEU A 122 12.19 3.92 18.92
N SER A 123 11.15 3.77 18.09
CA SER A 123 9.81 3.32 18.49
C SER A 123 9.63 1.84 18.35
#